data_90b6ea1ee45adada7e88dd3a0bfef3f5
#
_entry.id   90b6ea1ee45adada7e88dd3a0bfef3f5
#
_cell.length_a   1.000
_cell.length_b   1.000
_cell.length_c   1.000
_cell.angle_alpha   90.00
_cell.angle_beta   90.00
_cell.angle_gamma   90.00
#
_symmetry.space_group_name_H-M   'P 1'
#
loop_
_entity.id
_entity.type
_entity.pdbx_description
1 polymer ?
#
loop_
_entity_poly.entity_id
_entity_poly.type
_entity_poly.pdbx_seq_one_letter_code
_entity_poly.pdbx_strand_id
1 'polypeptide(L)'
;MNGQKLETVTSFKYLDSVITDEGSEPEIHTRIAQTTAALTRLKPVWIDKSISFSSKIRLMRSLVTSFFLYAYESWTLTAELQRRMQAMEMRCYCKILHISYKDRVTNEEVRAKIQQAIGPHEDLLTIVKSRKLQWYGHVSRSSGLAKTILQGTMKGGRRQGRQKKRWEDNFREWAGPDFGKSQRAVENREKWRKLVAKSSVVLQRPSRLRD
;
A
#
# COMPACT_ATOMS: atom_id res chain seq x y z
N MET A 1 -35.60 -14.76 15.86
CA MET A 1 -34.35 -14.79 15.09
C MET A 1 -34.19 -16.21 14.57
N ASN A 2 -34.33 -16.43 13.27
CA ASN A 2 -34.18 -17.75 12.68
C ASN A 2 -32.72 -18.18 12.84
N GLY A 3 -32.49 -19.27 13.60
CA GLY A 3 -31.16 -19.81 13.86
C GLY A 3 -30.54 -20.51 12.67
N GLN A 4 -30.35 -19.77 11.56
CA GLN A 4 -29.57 -20.27 10.44
C GLN A 4 -28.10 -20.35 10.88
N LYS A 5 -27.54 -21.55 10.75
CA LYS A 5 -26.15 -21.83 11.06
C LYS A 5 -25.30 -21.13 9.99
N LEU A 6 -24.47 -20.16 10.39
CA LEU A 6 -23.54 -19.50 9.48
C LEU A 6 -22.44 -20.47 9.05
N GLU A 7 -22.14 -20.51 7.79
CA GLU A 7 -21.05 -21.31 7.23
C GLU A 7 -19.71 -20.63 7.57
N THR A 8 -18.74 -21.43 8.05
CA THR A 8 -17.38 -20.95 8.30
C THR A 8 -16.56 -21.15 7.03
N VAL A 9 -16.10 -20.07 6.41
CA VAL A 9 -15.27 -20.10 5.20
C VAL A 9 -13.88 -19.55 5.50
N THR A 10 -12.85 -20.09 4.85
CA THR A 10 -11.45 -19.64 4.97
C THR A 10 -11.13 -18.48 4.05
N SER A 11 -11.92 -18.27 3.01
CA SER A 11 -11.79 -17.19 2.04
C SER A 11 -13.15 -16.67 1.61
N PHE A 12 -13.29 -15.37 1.54
CA PHE A 12 -14.53 -14.71 1.14
C PHE A 12 -14.22 -13.52 0.22
N LYS A 13 -14.96 -13.41 -0.90
CA LYS A 13 -14.84 -12.27 -1.80
C LYS A 13 -15.91 -11.23 -1.48
N TYR A 14 -15.48 -10.05 -1.05
CA TYR A 14 -16.35 -8.93 -0.72
C TYR A 14 -15.98 -7.70 -1.56
N LEU A 15 -16.94 -7.18 -2.33
CA LEU A 15 -16.75 -6.03 -3.22
C LEU A 15 -15.44 -6.11 -4.04
N ASP A 16 -15.18 -7.25 -4.65
CA ASP A 16 -13.99 -7.57 -5.43
C ASP A 16 -12.67 -7.63 -4.64
N SER A 17 -12.68 -7.56 -3.32
CA SER A 17 -11.55 -7.81 -2.45
C SER A 17 -11.60 -9.20 -1.85
N VAL A 18 -10.47 -9.88 -1.78
CA VAL A 18 -10.34 -11.22 -1.20
C VAL A 18 -9.94 -11.10 0.25
N ILE A 19 -10.83 -11.54 1.15
CA ILE A 19 -10.61 -11.58 2.59
C ILE A 19 -10.33 -13.03 2.97
N THR A 20 -9.18 -13.29 3.61
CA THR A 20 -8.78 -14.63 4.04
C THR A 20 -8.30 -14.62 5.48
N ASP A 21 -8.36 -15.80 6.13
CA ASP A 21 -7.75 -16.01 7.44
C ASP A 21 -6.21 -16.03 7.40
N GLU A 22 -5.62 -16.20 6.22
CA GLU A 22 -4.17 -16.13 6.00
C GLU A 22 -3.62 -14.70 6.02
N GLY A 23 -4.49 -13.68 5.89
CA GLY A 23 -4.15 -12.27 5.91
C GLY A 23 -4.24 -11.61 4.53
N SER A 24 -3.47 -10.56 4.29
CA SER A 24 -3.59 -9.72 3.09
C SER A 24 -2.73 -10.16 1.90
N GLU A 25 -1.96 -11.24 2.04
CA GLU A 25 -1.03 -11.69 0.99
C GLU A 25 -1.75 -12.12 -0.29
N PRO A 26 -2.82 -12.95 -0.26
CA PRO A 26 -3.55 -13.34 -1.44
C PRO A 26 -4.17 -12.15 -2.19
N GLU A 27 -4.74 -11.20 -1.46
CA GLU A 27 -5.32 -9.98 -2.05
C GLU A 27 -4.25 -9.15 -2.77
N ILE A 28 -3.11 -8.89 -2.12
CA ILE A 28 -2.02 -8.11 -2.70
C ILE A 28 -1.46 -8.78 -3.95
N HIS A 29 -1.32 -10.11 -3.96
CA HIS A 29 -0.90 -10.87 -5.14
C HIS A 29 -1.91 -10.73 -6.28
N THR A 30 -3.20 -10.81 -5.98
CA THR A 30 -4.27 -10.61 -6.95
C THR A 30 -4.18 -9.21 -7.56
N ARG A 31 -3.98 -8.17 -6.74
CA ARG A 31 -3.83 -6.79 -7.22
C ARG A 31 -2.58 -6.57 -8.06
N ILE A 32 -1.46 -7.19 -7.70
CA ILE A 32 -0.24 -7.19 -8.53
C ILE A 32 -0.50 -7.83 -9.88
N ALA A 33 -1.19 -8.97 -9.92
CA ALA A 33 -1.53 -9.66 -11.16
C ALA A 33 -2.47 -8.83 -12.04
N GLN A 34 -3.54 -8.27 -11.48
CA GLN A 34 -4.50 -7.39 -12.18
C GLN A 34 -3.81 -6.15 -12.73
N THR A 35 -2.93 -5.50 -11.94
CA THR A 35 -2.14 -4.35 -12.36
C THR A 35 -1.21 -4.71 -13.52
N THR A 36 -0.55 -5.85 -13.45
CA THR A 36 0.34 -6.35 -14.50
C THR A 36 -0.44 -6.65 -15.79
N ALA A 37 -1.65 -7.22 -15.68
CA ALA A 37 -2.53 -7.47 -16.82
C ALA A 37 -3.01 -6.16 -17.46
N ALA A 38 -3.42 -5.17 -16.65
CA ALA A 38 -3.81 -3.84 -17.12
C ALA A 38 -2.65 -3.15 -17.86
N LEU A 39 -1.45 -3.17 -17.29
CA LEU A 39 -0.24 -2.65 -17.94
C LEU A 39 0.05 -3.33 -19.28
N THR A 40 -0.21 -4.62 -19.38
CA THR A 40 0.01 -5.40 -20.61
C THR A 40 -1.03 -5.05 -21.68
N ARG A 41 -2.29 -4.86 -21.31
CA ARG A 41 -3.36 -4.42 -22.23
C ARG A 41 -3.08 -3.04 -22.82
N LEU A 42 -2.42 -2.16 -22.06
CA LEU A 42 -2.03 -0.81 -22.50
C LEU A 42 -0.72 -0.81 -23.31
N LYS A 43 -0.18 -1.96 -23.73
CA LYS A 43 1.03 -2.05 -24.52
C LYS A 43 1.04 -1.15 -25.78
N PRO A 44 -0.06 -1.04 -26.56
CA PRO A 44 -0.10 -0.13 -27.70
C PRO A 44 0.21 1.33 -27.32
N VAL A 45 -0.32 1.80 -26.18
CA VAL A 45 -0.07 3.15 -25.65
C VAL A 45 1.40 3.34 -25.29
N TRP A 46 2.02 2.34 -24.67
CA TRP A 46 3.43 2.43 -24.27
C TRP A 46 4.39 2.49 -25.45
N ILE A 47 4.04 1.86 -26.58
CA ILE A 47 4.86 1.81 -27.81
C ILE A 47 4.64 3.05 -28.69
N ASP A 48 3.47 3.68 -28.62
CA ASP A 48 3.11 4.81 -29.46
C ASP A 48 4.07 5.98 -29.26
N LYS A 49 4.77 6.37 -30.35
CA LYS A 49 5.75 7.46 -30.35
C LYS A 49 5.11 8.85 -30.36
N SER A 50 3.82 8.97 -30.72
CA SER A 50 3.08 10.23 -30.70
C SER A 50 2.76 10.70 -29.28
N ILE A 51 2.72 9.78 -28.32
CA ILE A 51 2.43 10.07 -26.90
C ILE A 51 3.75 10.37 -26.17
N SER A 52 3.85 11.54 -25.56
CA SER A 52 5.02 11.93 -24.80
C SER A 52 5.29 11.00 -23.60
N PHE A 53 6.55 10.84 -23.25
CA PHE A 53 6.95 9.99 -22.11
C PHE A 53 6.27 10.42 -20.80
N SER A 54 6.22 11.73 -20.53
CA SER A 54 5.56 12.27 -19.33
C SER A 54 4.05 11.93 -19.29
N SER A 55 3.38 11.98 -20.45
CA SER A 55 1.96 11.60 -20.56
C SER A 55 1.76 10.12 -20.27
N LYS A 56 2.64 9.24 -20.77
CA LYS A 56 2.60 7.79 -20.48
C LYS A 56 2.74 7.52 -18.98
N ILE A 57 3.68 8.17 -18.31
CA ILE A 57 3.87 8.00 -16.87
C ILE A 57 2.65 8.50 -16.08
N ARG A 58 2.10 9.68 -16.43
CA ARG A 58 0.88 10.20 -15.79
C ARG A 58 -0.31 9.25 -15.99
N LEU A 59 -0.49 8.73 -17.20
CA LEU A 59 -1.54 7.76 -17.51
C LEU A 59 -1.35 6.46 -16.69
N MET A 60 -0.14 5.92 -16.62
CA MET A 60 0.15 4.74 -15.80
C MET A 60 -0.18 5.01 -14.32
N ARG A 61 0.25 6.14 -13.78
CA ARG A 61 -0.01 6.49 -12.38
C ARG A 61 -1.50 6.66 -12.08
N SER A 62 -2.26 7.26 -12.99
CA SER A 62 -3.69 7.47 -12.77
C SER A 62 -4.51 6.19 -12.93
N LEU A 63 -4.21 5.37 -13.93
CA LEU A 63 -5.00 4.17 -14.23
C LEU A 63 -4.47 2.92 -13.49
N VAL A 64 -3.22 2.56 -13.76
CA VAL A 64 -2.63 1.30 -13.25
C VAL A 64 -2.50 1.34 -11.73
N THR A 65 -2.05 2.48 -11.18
CA THR A 65 -1.91 2.66 -9.73
C THR A 65 -3.28 2.63 -9.02
N SER A 66 -4.33 3.19 -9.65
CA SER A 66 -5.68 3.15 -9.08
C SER A 66 -6.23 1.75 -8.94
N PHE A 67 -6.00 0.87 -9.93
CA PHE A 67 -6.35 -0.55 -9.82
C PHE A 67 -5.65 -1.23 -8.66
N PHE A 68 -4.37 -0.93 -8.47
CA PHE A 68 -3.59 -1.51 -7.39
C PHE A 68 -4.03 -1.01 -6.01
N LEU A 69 -4.40 0.27 -5.90
CA LEU A 69 -4.80 0.88 -4.64
C LEU A 69 -6.24 0.56 -4.20
N TYR A 70 -6.93 -0.38 -4.84
CA TYR A 70 -8.26 -0.79 -4.39
C TYR A 70 -8.17 -1.59 -3.08
N ALA A 71 -8.99 -1.25 -2.09
CA ALA A 71 -9.06 -1.89 -0.76
C ALA A 71 -7.73 -1.95 0.04
N TYR A 72 -6.74 -1.14 -0.32
CA TYR A 72 -5.40 -1.10 0.32
C TYR A 72 -5.45 -0.77 1.82
N GLU A 73 -6.48 -0.10 2.29
CA GLU A 73 -6.68 0.25 3.69
C GLU A 73 -6.84 -0.98 4.59
N SER A 74 -7.36 -2.08 4.07
CA SER A 74 -7.51 -3.33 4.81
C SER A 74 -6.21 -4.14 4.95
N TRP A 75 -5.17 -3.84 4.15
CA TRP A 75 -3.98 -4.67 4.07
C TRP A 75 -3.09 -4.61 5.31
N THR A 76 -2.58 -5.75 5.74
CA THR A 76 -1.46 -5.86 6.67
C THR A 76 -0.17 -6.04 5.89
N LEU A 77 0.72 -5.04 5.94
CA LEU A 77 1.95 -5.02 5.14
C LEU A 77 3.13 -5.64 5.87
N THR A 78 3.58 -6.79 5.42
CA THR A 78 4.87 -7.38 5.82
C THR A 78 6.03 -6.75 5.01
N ALA A 79 7.27 -6.91 5.45
CA ALA A 79 8.45 -6.43 4.71
C ALA A 79 8.52 -7.04 3.31
N GLU A 80 8.15 -8.32 3.17
CA GLU A 80 8.11 -9.01 1.88
C GLU A 80 7.06 -8.40 0.94
N LEU A 81 5.85 -8.15 1.42
CA LEU A 81 4.80 -7.54 0.62
C LEU A 81 5.18 -6.11 0.20
N GLN A 82 5.83 -5.33 1.07
CA GLN A 82 6.35 -4.01 0.71
C GLN A 82 7.38 -4.09 -0.42
N ARG A 83 8.32 -5.04 -0.36
CA ARG A 83 9.30 -5.28 -1.44
C ARG A 83 8.63 -5.68 -2.75
N ARG A 84 7.61 -6.55 -2.72
CA ARG A 84 6.85 -6.96 -3.92
C ARG A 84 6.10 -5.78 -4.57
N MET A 85 5.52 -4.89 -3.74
CA MET A 85 4.87 -3.66 -4.23
C MET A 85 5.87 -2.75 -4.94
N GLN A 86 7.03 -2.50 -4.33
CA GLN A 86 8.09 -1.69 -4.94
C GLN A 86 8.62 -2.32 -6.23
N ALA A 87 8.83 -3.63 -6.24
CA ALA A 87 9.25 -4.35 -7.44
C ALA A 87 8.21 -4.26 -8.58
N MET A 88 6.92 -4.33 -8.24
CA MET A 88 5.83 -4.14 -9.22
C MET A 88 5.86 -2.73 -9.80
N GLU A 89 5.98 -1.69 -8.97
CA GLU A 89 6.08 -0.30 -9.43
C GLU A 89 7.28 -0.09 -10.36
N MET A 90 8.45 -0.59 -9.98
CA MET A 90 9.65 -0.53 -10.82
C MET A 90 9.47 -1.26 -12.15
N ARG A 91 8.80 -2.43 -12.14
CA ARG A 91 8.47 -3.16 -13.37
C ARG A 91 7.57 -2.35 -14.30
N CYS A 92 6.61 -1.59 -13.75
CA CYS A 92 5.76 -0.69 -14.54
C CYS A 92 6.61 0.40 -15.22
N TYR A 93 7.51 1.05 -14.48
CA TYR A 93 8.41 2.07 -15.02
C TYR A 93 9.35 1.52 -16.09
N CYS A 94 10.02 0.39 -15.81
CA CYS A 94 10.93 -0.24 -16.79
C CYS A 94 10.20 -0.60 -18.08
N LYS A 95 8.95 -1.08 -17.99
CA LYS A 95 8.15 -1.42 -19.18
C LYS A 95 7.85 -0.20 -20.06
N ILE A 96 7.55 0.95 -19.45
CA ILE A 96 7.28 2.21 -20.18
C ILE A 96 8.56 2.82 -20.74
N LEU A 97 9.67 2.68 -20.02
CA LEU A 97 10.99 3.12 -20.45
C LEU A 97 11.65 2.18 -21.47
N HIS A 98 11.02 1.03 -21.77
CA HIS A 98 11.58 -0.05 -22.58
C HIS A 98 12.94 -0.55 -22.06
N ILE A 99 13.16 -0.49 -20.75
CA ILE A 99 14.37 -0.99 -20.08
C ILE A 99 14.21 -2.46 -19.76
N SER A 100 15.18 -3.25 -20.23
CA SER A 100 15.32 -4.69 -19.94
C SER A 100 16.37 -4.92 -18.86
N TYR A 101 16.34 -6.09 -18.20
CA TYR A 101 17.41 -6.50 -17.27
C TYR A 101 18.81 -6.55 -17.94
N LYS A 102 18.88 -6.72 -19.26
CA LYS A 102 20.12 -6.70 -20.03
C LYS A 102 20.80 -5.33 -20.08
N ASP A 103 20.02 -4.26 -19.90
CA ASP A 103 20.50 -2.89 -19.97
C ASP A 103 21.25 -2.48 -18.70
N ARG A 104 21.20 -3.30 -17.64
CA ARG A 104 21.89 -3.11 -16.35
C ARG A 104 21.66 -1.73 -15.72
N VAL A 105 20.48 -1.13 -15.97
CA VAL A 105 20.06 0.15 -15.39
C VAL A 105 19.57 -0.06 -13.97
N THR A 106 20.09 0.71 -13.04
CA THR A 106 19.70 0.63 -11.62
C THR A 106 18.31 1.20 -11.35
N ASN A 107 17.68 0.81 -10.23
CA ASN A 107 16.39 1.36 -9.83
C ASN A 107 16.47 2.87 -9.55
N GLU A 108 17.62 3.36 -9.07
CA GLU A 108 17.90 4.77 -8.82
C GLU A 108 17.88 5.56 -10.11
N GLU A 109 18.53 5.06 -11.16
CA GLU A 109 18.54 5.69 -12.49
C GLU A 109 17.15 5.71 -13.12
N VAL A 110 16.38 4.62 -12.95
CA VAL A 110 14.96 4.58 -13.39
C VAL A 110 14.16 5.67 -12.67
N ARG A 111 14.27 5.79 -11.34
CA ARG A 111 13.57 6.82 -10.56
C ARG A 111 13.99 8.23 -10.99
N ALA A 112 15.27 8.46 -11.22
CA ALA A 112 15.78 9.75 -11.69
C ALA A 112 15.15 10.14 -13.02
N LYS A 113 15.08 9.22 -14.01
CA LYS A 113 14.40 9.44 -15.29
C LYS A 113 12.93 9.79 -15.13
N ILE A 114 12.21 9.09 -14.23
CA ILE A 114 10.80 9.37 -13.93
C ILE A 114 10.66 10.76 -13.30
N GLN A 115 11.49 11.08 -12.32
CA GLN A 115 11.48 12.38 -11.65
C GLN A 115 11.79 13.55 -12.62
N GLN A 116 12.69 13.34 -13.55
CA GLN A 116 12.97 14.32 -14.61
C GLN A 116 11.76 14.54 -15.52
N ALA A 117 10.97 13.49 -15.80
CA ALA A 117 9.84 13.57 -16.73
C ALA A 117 8.58 14.20 -16.12
N ILE A 118 8.28 13.94 -14.86
CA ILE A 118 7.02 14.35 -14.21
C ILE A 118 7.22 15.20 -12.97
N GLY A 119 8.46 15.48 -12.57
CA GLY A 119 8.81 16.18 -11.34
C GLY A 119 8.78 15.26 -10.09
N PRO A 120 8.98 15.86 -8.90
CA PRO A 120 8.94 15.14 -7.63
C PRO A 120 7.60 14.42 -7.45
N HIS A 121 7.65 13.16 -7.05
CA HIS A 121 6.46 12.33 -6.85
C HIS A 121 6.69 11.30 -5.74
N GLU A 122 5.62 10.91 -5.09
CA GLU A 122 5.66 9.84 -4.09
C GLU A 122 5.65 8.47 -4.77
N ASP A 123 6.41 7.51 -4.23
CA ASP A 123 6.33 6.11 -4.63
C ASP A 123 5.02 5.45 -4.13
N LEU A 124 4.67 4.33 -4.73
CA LEU A 124 3.42 3.62 -4.43
C LEU A 124 3.33 3.22 -2.96
N LEU A 125 4.43 2.77 -2.38
CA LEU A 125 4.47 2.33 -0.98
C LEU A 125 4.25 3.51 -0.03
N THR A 126 4.83 4.67 -0.31
CA THR A 126 4.61 5.91 0.45
C THR A 126 3.16 6.35 0.38
N ILE A 127 2.55 6.29 -0.81
CA ILE A 127 1.12 6.60 -0.98
C ILE A 127 0.26 5.67 -0.12
N VAL A 128 0.50 4.36 -0.15
CA VAL A 128 -0.26 3.39 0.66
C VAL A 128 -0.10 3.67 2.15
N LYS A 129 1.12 3.89 2.63
CA LYS A 129 1.39 4.19 4.05
C LYS A 129 0.71 5.48 4.49
N SER A 130 0.86 6.54 3.72
CA SER A 130 0.25 7.85 4.00
C SER A 130 -1.28 7.76 4.07
N ARG A 131 -1.90 7.13 3.08
CA ARG A 131 -3.36 6.96 3.04
C ARG A 131 -3.88 6.07 4.17
N LYS A 132 -3.17 5.00 4.54
CA LYS A 132 -3.54 4.17 5.71
C LYS A 132 -3.50 4.97 7.00
N LEU A 133 -2.47 5.79 7.21
CA LEU A 133 -2.39 6.69 8.36
C LEU A 133 -3.54 7.70 8.37
N GLN A 134 -3.89 8.27 7.21
CA GLN A 134 -5.03 9.20 7.08
C GLN A 134 -6.35 8.50 7.46
N TRP A 135 -6.58 7.29 6.94
CA TRP A 135 -7.75 6.49 7.23
C TRP A 135 -7.84 6.13 8.73
N TYR A 136 -6.74 5.68 9.33
CA TYR A 136 -6.65 5.43 10.77
C TYR A 136 -7.08 6.66 11.58
N GLY A 137 -6.55 7.83 11.25
CA GLY A 137 -6.92 9.07 11.90
C GLY A 137 -8.40 9.43 11.72
N HIS A 138 -8.98 9.12 10.55
CA HIS A 138 -10.41 9.33 10.31
C HIS A 138 -11.27 8.43 11.19
N VAL A 139 -11.03 7.12 11.17
CA VAL A 139 -11.79 6.13 11.95
C VAL A 139 -11.65 6.36 13.45
N SER A 140 -10.43 6.67 13.93
CA SER A 140 -10.18 6.92 15.36
C SER A 140 -10.94 8.12 15.91
N ARG A 141 -11.26 9.11 15.09
CA ARG A 141 -12.08 10.28 15.48
C ARG A 141 -13.59 10.06 15.30
N SER A 142 -14.01 9.00 14.62
CA SER A 142 -15.42 8.68 14.47
C SER A 142 -15.98 8.10 15.79
N SER A 143 -17.30 8.15 15.95
CA SER A 143 -18.02 7.55 17.08
C SER A 143 -18.67 6.22 16.72
N GLY A 144 -18.39 5.68 15.53
CA GLY A 144 -19.09 4.51 15.02
C GLY A 144 -18.46 3.17 15.35
N LEU A 145 -19.14 2.10 14.93
CA LEU A 145 -18.72 0.70 15.10
C LEU A 145 -17.29 0.45 14.56
N ALA A 146 -16.90 1.14 13.50
CA ALA A 146 -15.56 1.02 12.92
C ALA A 146 -14.45 1.35 13.93
N LYS A 147 -14.64 2.37 14.78
CA LYS A 147 -13.70 2.71 15.87
C LYS A 147 -13.64 1.58 16.90
N THR A 148 -14.79 1.05 17.31
CA THR A 148 -14.86 -0.05 18.29
C THR A 148 -14.15 -1.29 17.76
N ILE A 149 -14.32 -1.64 16.50
CA ILE A 149 -13.62 -2.77 15.85
C ILE A 149 -12.12 -2.52 15.78
N LEU A 150 -11.71 -1.29 15.40
CA LEU A 150 -10.31 -0.94 15.26
C LEU A 150 -9.54 -0.93 16.58
N GLN A 151 -10.18 -0.46 17.66
CA GLN A 151 -9.56 -0.30 18.98
C GLN A 151 -9.96 -1.41 19.96
N GLY A 152 -10.93 -2.23 19.61
CA GLY A 152 -11.43 -3.30 20.44
C GLY A 152 -10.44 -4.47 20.53
N THR A 153 -10.37 -5.05 21.71
CA THR A 153 -9.66 -6.32 21.96
C THR A 153 -10.68 -7.44 22.06
N MET A 154 -10.53 -8.47 21.24
CA MET A 154 -11.35 -9.67 21.37
C MET A 154 -10.88 -10.48 22.59
N LYS A 155 -11.84 -10.93 23.40
CA LYS A 155 -11.58 -11.90 24.49
C LYS A 155 -11.11 -13.22 23.86
N GLY A 156 -9.96 -13.70 24.25
CA GLY A 156 -9.40 -14.99 23.81
C GLY A 156 -7.93 -15.13 24.18
N GLY A 157 -7.49 -16.38 24.40
CA GLY A 157 -6.10 -16.69 24.68
C GLY A 157 -5.20 -16.48 23.45
N ARG A 158 -3.93 -16.14 23.67
CA ARG A 158 -2.93 -16.09 22.60
C ARG A 158 -2.60 -17.51 22.14
N ARG A 159 -2.61 -17.75 20.83
CA ARG A 159 -2.13 -19.02 20.28
C ARG A 159 -0.63 -19.15 20.53
N GLN A 160 -0.18 -20.38 20.81
CA GLN A 160 1.24 -20.69 20.97
C GLN A 160 1.98 -20.50 19.62
N GLY A 161 3.21 -19.96 19.66
CA GLY A 161 4.05 -19.72 18.49
C GLY A 161 4.18 -18.25 18.12
N ARG A 162 4.92 -17.97 17.01
CA ARG A 162 5.14 -16.61 16.51
C ARG A 162 3.83 -15.98 16.08
N GLN A 163 3.48 -14.85 16.68
CA GLN A 163 2.26 -14.12 16.33
C GLN A 163 2.33 -13.55 14.91
N LYS A 164 1.24 -13.71 14.15
CA LYS A 164 1.09 -13.05 12.85
C LYS A 164 1.10 -11.52 13.06
N LYS A 165 1.70 -10.79 12.13
CA LYS A 165 1.68 -9.31 12.12
C LYS A 165 0.23 -8.85 12.04
N ARG A 166 -0.16 -7.95 12.94
CA ARG A 166 -1.49 -7.34 12.96
C ARG A 166 -1.52 -6.08 12.11
N TRP A 167 -2.70 -5.70 11.68
CA TRP A 167 -2.92 -4.46 10.95
C TRP A 167 -2.40 -3.23 11.71
N GLU A 168 -2.61 -3.17 13.02
CA GLU A 168 -2.14 -2.09 13.89
C GLU A 168 -0.60 -2.04 14.02
N ASP A 169 0.09 -3.16 13.88
CA ASP A 169 1.55 -3.19 14.00
C ASP A 169 2.22 -2.35 12.90
N ASN A 170 1.57 -2.19 11.74
CA ASN A 170 2.03 -1.28 10.71
C ASN A 170 2.06 0.18 11.18
N PHE A 171 1.07 0.60 11.97
CA PHE A 171 1.04 1.98 12.50
C PHE A 171 2.12 2.21 13.54
N ARG A 172 2.32 1.23 14.45
CA ARG A 172 3.38 1.28 15.45
C ARG A 172 4.75 1.40 14.80
N GLU A 173 4.98 0.63 13.74
CA GLU A 173 6.21 0.65 12.96
C GLU A 173 6.44 2.01 12.28
N TRP A 174 5.39 2.60 11.68
CA TRP A 174 5.50 3.83 10.90
C TRP A 174 5.43 5.11 11.74
N ALA A 175 4.71 5.09 12.85
CA ALA A 175 4.66 6.20 13.79
C ALA A 175 5.91 6.28 14.68
N GLY A 176 6.73 5.21 14.72
CA GLY A 176 7.95 5.14 15.50
C GLY A 176 7.71 5.01 17.01
N PRO A 177 8.77 5.24 17.82
CA PRO A 177 8.76 5.01 19.28
C PRO A 177 7.73 5.88 20.03
N ASP A 178 7.29 6.97 19.43
CA ASP A 178 6.29 7.88 20.00
C ASP A 178 4.83 7.51 19.68
N PHE A 179 4.54 6.23 19.38
CA PHE A 179 3.19 5.78 19.02
C PHE A 179 2.11 6.21 20.04
N GLY A 180 2.41 6.15 21.35
CA GLY A 180 1.48 6.61 22.39
C GLY A 180 1.17 8.11 22.30
N LYS A 181 2.14 8.93 21.95
CA LYS A 181 1.93 10.38 21.68
C LYS A 181 1.18 10.58 20.36
N SER A 182 1.48 9.75 19.36
CA SER A 182 0.80 9.76 18.07
C SER A 182 -0.69 9.40 18.21
N GLN A 183 -1.03 8.46 19.09
CA GLN A 183 -2.42 8.09 19.37
C GLN A 183 -3.20 9.26 19.97
N ARG A 184 -2.61 10.03 20.89
CA ARG A 184 -3.21 11.28 21.40
C ARG A 184 -3.30 12.38 20.32
N ALA A 185 -2.32 12.43 19.42
CA ALA A 185 -2.33 13.40 18.31
C ALA A 185 -3.46 13.14 17.30
N VAL A 186 -3.99 11.91 17.21
CA VAL A 186 -5.12 11.55 16.33
C VAL A 186 -6.36 12.38 16.64
N GLU A 187 -6.62 12.71 17.91
CA GLU A 187 -7.78 13.52 18.32
C GLU A 187 -7.75 14.93 17.69
N ASN A 188 -6.56 15.48 17.50
CA ASN A 188 -6.39 16.76 16.83
C ASN A 188 -6.06 16.55 15.35
N ARG A 189 -7.03 16.89 14.46
CA ARG A 189 -6.92 16.69 13.01
C ARG A 189 -5.70 17.39 12.39
N GLU A 190 -5.35 18.56 12.87
CA GLU A 190 -4.21 19.33 12.33
C GLU A 190 -2.87 18.72 12.74
N LYS A 191 -2.74 18.36 14.02
CA LYS A 191 -1.54 17.67 14.52
C LYS A 191 -1.33 16.34 13.82
N TRP A 192 -2.42 15.59 13.61
CA TRP A 192 -2.38 14.32 12.89
C TRP A 192 -1.93 14.49 11.43
N ARG A 193 -2.48 15.49 10.72
CA ARG A 193 -2.08 15.79 9.34
C ARG A 193 -0.59 16.13 9.23
N LYS A 194 -0.06 16.94 10.15
CA LYS A 194 1.38 17.27 10.21
C LYS A 194 2.24 16.02 10.48
N LEU A 195 1.77 15.12 11.34
CA LEU A 195 2.46 13.85 11.63
C LEU A 195 2.48 12.94 10.40
N VAL A 196 1.37 12.77 9.70
CA VAL A 196 1.28 11.96 8.46
C VAL A 196 2.22 12.53 7.40
N ALA A 197 2.23 13.84 7.18
CA ALA A 197 3.13 14.49 6.23
C ALA A 197 4.61 14.28 6.58
N LYS A 198 4.97 14.37 7.87
CA LYS A 198 6.34 14.09 8.34
C LYS A 198 6.72 12.62 8.17
N SER A 199 5.79 11.71 8.43
CA SER A 199 6.01 10.26 8.27
C SER A 199 6.23 9.90 6.80
N SER A 200 5.47 10.48 5.86
CA SER A 200 5.70 10.24 4.43
C SER A 200 7.08 10.72 3.96
N VAL A 201 7.58 11.84 4.46
CA VAL A 201 8.93 12.32 4.16
C VAL A 201 10.01 11.38 4.72
N VAL A 202 9.83 10.88 5.94
CA VAL A 202 10.78 9.92 6.56
C VAL A 202 10.77 8.58 5.83
N LEU A 203 9.62 8.14 5.34
CA LEU A 203 9.47 6.88 4.62
C LEU A 203 10.10 6.88 3.22
N GLN A 204 10.38 8.05 2.65
CA GLN A 204 11.08 8.19 1.36
C GLN A 204 12.60 8.02 1.47
N ARG A 205 13.16 8.06 2.70
CA ARG A 205 14.60 7.80 2.86
C ARG A 205 14.87 6.31 2.60
N PRO A 206 15.80 5.97 1.68
CA PRO A 206 16.20 4.59 1.50
C PRO A 206 16.70 4.07 2.84
N SER A 207 16.20 2.90 3.26
CA SER A 207 16.76 2.18 4.38
C SER A 207 18.24 1.94 4.04
N ARG A 208 19.15 2.55 4.78
CA ARG A 208 20.56 2.16 4.72
C ARG A 208 20.58 0.65 4.94
N LEU A 209 20.97 -0.09 3.91
CA LEU A 209 21.35 -1.47 4.05
C LEU A 209 22.35 -1.49 5.18
N ARG A 210 22.06 -2.16 6.27
CA ARG A 210 23.07 -2.56 7.24
C ARG A 210 23.88 -3.62 6.54
N ASP A 211 25.13 -3.29 6.29
CA ASP A 211 26.16 -4.21 5.86
C ASP A 211 26.27 -5.40 6.84
#